data_3a648c7f7e151eb3b16e74bb787a4687
#
_entry.id   3a648c7f7e151eb3b16e74bb787a4687
#
_cell.length_a   1.000
_cell.length_b   1.000
_cell.length_c   1.000
_cell.angle_alpha   90.00
_cell.angle_beta   90.00
_cell.angle_gamma   90.00
#
_symmetry.space_group_name_H-M   'P 1'
#
loop_
_entity.id
_entity.type
_entity.pdbx_description
1 polymer ?
#
loop_
_entity_poly.entity_id
_entity_poly.type
_entity_poly.pdbx_seq_one_letter_code
_entity_poly.pdbx_strand_id
1 'polypeptide(L)'
;LDRRQRQMCIRDRPIIYVNQVGGQDELVFDGGSFAIDAQGELSVSAQTFIEAFPIVTVDRSSDARLAPGDTVAEREDLDAVWQALVLGMRDYVDKNGFPGGVLGLSGGIDSAVTLAVAADALGHERVEAVMMPFRYTASMSVEDAKAEAQALGVRFSNLSIETLYEAFMTTLADEFSGLPANITVSYTHL
;
A
#
# COMPACT_ATOMS: atom_id res chain seq x y z
N LEU A 1 -14.50 -22.23 2.58
CA LEU A 1 -14.99 -21.78 1.26
C LEU A 1 -15.73 -20.45 1.42
N ASP A 2 -15.21 -19.38 0.86
CA ASP A 2 -15.78 -18.03 0.85
C ASP A 2 -17.19 -18.04 0.19
N ARG A 3 -18.01 -17.01 0.51
CA ARG A 3 -19.34 -16.85 -0.08
C ARG A 3 -19.34 -16.86 -1.61
N ARG A 4 -18.25 -16.38 -2.24
CA ARG A 4 -18.06 -16.38 -3.71
C ARG A 4 -17.93 -17.79 -4.26
N GLN A 5 -17.15 -18.64 -3.60
CA GLN A 5 -16.99 -20.05 -3.97
C GLN A 5 -18.31 -20.82 -3.86
N ARG A 6 -19.13 -20.56 -2.83
CA ARG A 6 -20.44 -21.22 -2.68
C ARG A 6 -21.45 -20.86 -3.77
N GLN A 7 -21.44 -19.61 -4.26
CA GLN A 7 -22.34 -19.22 -5.34
C GLN A 7 -21.92 -19.79 -6.71
N MET A 8 -20.63 -20.08 -6.89
CA MET A 8 -20.11 -20.65 -8.13
C MET A 8 -20.33 -22.16 -8.24
N CYS A 9 -20.33 -22.90 -7.14
CA CYS A 9 -20.54 -24.35 -7.09
C CYS A 9 -21.96 -24.83 -7.38
N ILE A 10 -22.93 -23.94 -7.55
CA ILE A 10 -24.37 -24.30 -7.73
C ILE A 10 -24.68 -25.03 -9.04
N ARG A 11 -23.70 -25.21 -9.96
CA ARG A 11 -23.96 -25.72 -11.30
C ARG A 11 -23.23 -27.01 -11.69
N ASP A 12 -22.66 -27.72 -10.75
CA ASP A 12 -21.96 -29.00 -10.97
C ASP A 12 -20.97 -28.95 -12.17
N ARG A 13 -20.26 -27.82 -12.31
CA ARG A 13 -19.29 -27.60 -13.37
C ARG A 13 -17.99 -27.08 -12.80
N PRO A 14 -16.83 -27.43 -13.37
CA PRO A 14 -15.57 -26.84 -13.00
C PRO A 14 -15.56 -25.34 -13.37
N ILE A 15 -14.90 -24.54 -12.56
CA ILE A 15 -14.77 -23.09 -12.75
C ILE A 15 -13.31 -22.72 -12.77
N ILE A 16 -12.91 -21.96 -13.76
CA ILE A 16 -11.60 -21.31 -13.84
C ILE A 16 -11.84 -19.82 -13.68
N TYR A 17 -11.31 -19.26 -12.62
CA TYR A 17 -11.32 -17.83 -12.35
C TYR A 17 -9.95 -17.24 -12.68
N VAL A 18 -9.94 -16.21 -13.52
CA VAL A 18 -8.72 -15.49 -13.88
C VAL A 18 -8.88 -14.03 -13.46
N ASN A 19 -7.90 -13.56 -12.69
CA ASN A 19 -7.83 -12.17 -12.25
C ASN A 19 -6.49 -11.57 -12.70
N GLN A 20 -6.49 -10.26 -12.95
CA GLN A 20 -5.26 -9.53 -13.25
C GLN A 20 -4.50 -9.17 -11.98
N VAL A 21 -3.23 -8.79 -12.12
CA VAL A 21 -2.39 -8.23 -11.07
C VAL A 21 -2.07 -6.79 -11.41
N GLY A 22 -2.18 -5.88 -10.47
CA GLY A 22 -1.74 -4.50 -10.65
C GLY A 22 -2.59 -3.48 -9.92
N GLY A 23 -2.02 -2.28 -9.74
CA GLY A 23 -2.71 -1.10 -9.24
C GLY A 23 -3.18 -0.20 -10.38
N GLN A 24 -4.37 0.36 -10.25
CA GLN A 24 -4.93 1.34 -11.17
C GLN A 24 -5.75 2.35 -10.37
N ASP A 25 -5.25 3.56 -10.25
CA ASP A 25 -5.82 4.60 -9.39
C ASP A 25 -6.03 4.07 -7.94
N GLU A 26 -7.24 4.09 -7.41
CA GLU A 26 -7.57 3.54 -6.09
C GLU A 26 -7.89 2.03 -6.08
N LEU A 27 -7.76 1.35 -7.21
CA LEU A 27 -8.04 -0.08 -7.32
C LEU A 27 -6.75 -0.90 -7.32
N VAL A 28 -6.75 -1.99 -6.58
CA VAL A 28 -5.67 -2.98 -6.62
C VAL A 28 -6.26 -4.35 -6.94
N PHE A 29 -5.72 -4.96 -7.98
CA PHE A 29 -6.07 -6.32 -8.42
C PHE A 29 -5.00 -7.27 -7.93
N ASP A 30 -5.39 -8.20 -7.09
CA ASP A 30 -4.50 -9.09 -6.36
C ASP A 30 -4.05 -10.33 -7.15
N GLY A 31 -4.60 -10.56 -8.34
CA GLY A 31 -4.38 -11.81 -9.07
C GLY A 31 -5.10 -12.98 -8.40
N GLY A 32 -4.36 -13.91 -7.79
CA GLY A 32 -4.96 -15.02 -7.06
C GLY A 32 -5.90 -15.87 -7.91
N SER A 33 -5.59 -16.02 -9.20
CA SER A 33 -6.37 -16.85 -10.14
C SER A 33 -6.45 -18.28 -9.65
N PHE A 34 -7.58 -18.95 -9.84
CA PHE A 34 -7.78 -20.30 -9.33
C PHE A 34 -8.68 -21.15 -10.24
N ALA A 35 -8.63 -22.45 -10.04
CA ALA A 35 -9.56 -23.40 -10.65
C ALA A 35 -10.12 -24.34 -9.59
N ILE A 36 -11.43 -24.54 -9.60
CA ILE A 36 -12.17 -25.48 -8.75
C ILE A 36 -12.89 -26.50 -9.62
N ASP A 37 -12.97 -27.72 -9.15
CA ASP A 37 -13.68 -28.78 -9.83
C ASP A 37 -15.21 -28.70 -9.66
N ALA A 38 -15.94 -29.65 -10.26
CA ALA A 38 -17.39 -29.74 -10.17
C ALA A 38 -17.89 -30.04 -8.74
N GLN A 39 -17.03 -30.54 -7.87
CA GLN A 39 -17.31 -30.81 -6.46
C GLN A 39 -17.03 -29.60 -5.56
N GLY A 40 -16.42 -28.54 -6.13
CA GLY A 40 -16.05 -27.34 -5.41
C GLY A 40 -14.69 -27.42 -4.71
N GLU A 41 -13.88 -28.44 -5.04
CA GLU A 41 -12.53 -28.61 -4.52
C GLU A 41 -11.53 -27.80 -5.35
N LEU A 42 -10.57 -27.17 -4.63
CA LEU A 42 -9.52 -26.36 -5.25
C LEU A 42 -8.53 -27.28 -6.00
N SER A 43 -8.47 -27.15 -7.31
CA SER A 43 -7.57 -27.95 -8.16
C SER A 43 -6.25 -27.22 -8.43
N VAL A 44 -6.30 -25.91 -8.64
CA VAL A 44 -5.13 -25.08 -8.94
C VAL A 44 -5.35 -23.70 -8.33
N SER A 45 -4.30 -23.10 -7.78
CA SER A 45 -4.32 -21.67 -7.39
C SER A 45 -2.99 -20.97 -7.68
N ALA A 46 -3.07 -19.71 -8.07
CA ALA A 46 -1.93 -18.84 -8.28
C ALA A 46 -1.61 -18.02 -7.02
N GLN A 47 -0.39 -17.56 -6.92
CA GLN A 47 0.00 -16.59 -5.88
C GLN A 47 -0.72 -15.26 -6.09
N THR A 48 -0.92 -14.52 -5.00
CA THR A 48 -1.46 -13.16 -5.02
C THR A 48 -0.33 -12.12 -5.17
N PHE A 49 -0.65 -10.95 -5.73
CA PHE A 49 0.20 -9.76 -5.90
C PHE A 49 1.44 -9.94 -6.79
N ILE A 50 1.54 -11.05 -7.51
CA ILE A 50 2.57 -11.30 -8.53
C ILE A 50 1.94 -11.93 -9.77
N GLU A 51 2.52 -11.65 -10.93
CA GLU A 51 2.10 -12.31 -12.17
C GLU A 51 2.40 -13.80 -12.14
N ALA A 52 1.42 -14.61 -12.50
CA ALA A 52 1.54 -16.06 -12.52
C ALA A 52 0.77 -16.65 -13.69
N PHE A 53 1.27 -17.76 -14.23
CA PHE A 53 0.67 -18.50 -15.35
C PHE A 53 0.44 -19.96 -14.95
N PRO A 54 -0.52 -20.24 -14.05
CA PRO A 54 -0.82 -21.60 -13.63
C PRO A 54 -1.42 -22.40 -14.80
N ILE A 55 -1.01 -23.67 -14.92
CA ILE A 55 -1.52 -24.57 -15.95
C ILE A 55 -2.67 -25.38 -15.36
N VAL A 56 -3.82 -25.31 -15.99
CA VAL A 56 -5.00 -26.12 -15.65
C VAL A 56 -5.17 -27.22 -16.68
N THR A 57 -5.10 -28.47 -16.24
CA THR A 57 -5.31 -29.64 -17.12
C THR A 57 -6.76 -30.09 -17.02
N VAL A 58 -7.44 -30.14 -18.18
CA VAL A 58 -8.85 -30.55 -18.27
C VAL A 58 -8.92 -31.92 -18.94
N ASP A 59 -9.45 -32.92 -18.23
CA ASP A 59 -9.78 -34.23 -18.83
C ASP A 59 -11.12 -34.14 -19.55
N ARG A 60 -11.07 -34.22 -20.86
CA ARG A 60 -12.26 -34.12 -21.73
C ARG A 60 -12.96 -35.48 -21.94
N SER A 61 -12.38 -36.57 -21.45
CA SER A 61 -12.96 -37.93 -21.60
C SER A 61 -14.07 -38.20 -20.58
N SER A 62 -14.15 -37.42 -19.50
CA SER A 62 -15.14 -37.57 -18.42
C SER A 62 -15.59 -36.22 -17.91
N ASP A 63 -16.80 -35.79 -18.21
CA ASP A 63 -17.49 -34.60 -17.65
C ASP A 63 -16.60 -33.36 -17.37
N ALA A 64 -15.56 -33.15 -18.19
CA ALA A 64 -14.59 -32.04 -18.07
C ALA A 64 -13.98 -31.91 -16.66
N ARG A 65 -13.44 -32.97 -16.08
CA ARG A 65 -12.77 -32.95 -14.77
C ARG A 65 -11.45 -32.18 -14.84
N LEU A 66 -11.18 -31.44 -13.78
CA LEU A 66 -9.87 -30.84 -13.59
C LEU A 66 -8.92 -31.83 -12.93
N ALA A 67 -7.73 -31.96 -13.49
CA ALA A 67 -6.66 -32.69 -12.80
C ALA A 67 -6.12 -31.86 -11.63
N PRO A 68 -5.73 -32.51 -10.51
CA PRO A 68 -5.02 -31.82 -9.44
C PRO A 68 -3.73 -31.17 -9.99
N GLY A 69 -3.49 -29.94 -9.56
CA GLY A 69 -2.31 -29.18 -9.92
C GLY A 69 -1.72 -28.45 -8.72
N ASP A 70 -0.90 -27.45 -8.96
CA ASP A 70 -0.25 -26.69 -7.91
C ASP A 70 -1.25 -25.78 -7.20
N THR A 71 -1.25 -25.84 -5.87
CA THR A 71 -2.04 -24.94 -5.02
C THR A 71 -1.11 -24.14 -4.11
N VAL A 72 -1.46 -22.90 -3.88
CA VAL A 72 -0.73 -21.99 -2.99
C VAL A 72 -1.54 -21.78 -1.72
N ALA A 73 -0.86 -21.77 -0.58
CA ALA A 73 -1.49 -21.45 0.69
C ALA A 73 -2.06 -20.01 0.66
N GLU A 74 -3.20 -19.84 1.29
CA GLU A 74 -3.82 -18.53 1.45
C GLU A 74 -2.92 -17.64 2.31
N ARG A 75 -2.79 -16.38 1.89
CA ARG A 75 -1.98 -15.39 2.59
C ARG A 75 -2.71 -14.87 3.83
N GLU A 76 -1.99 -14.55 4.89
CA GLU A 76 -2.58 -13.91 6.07
C GLU A 76 -3.15 -12.52 5.71
N ASP A 77 -4.26 -12.13 6.33
CA ASP A 77 -5.00 -10.90 6.03
C ASP A 77 -4.12 -9.63 6.10
N LEU A 78 -3.28 -9.50 7.15
CA LEU A 78 -2.40 -8.34 7.30
C LEU A 78 -1.30 -8.29 6.24
N ASP A 79 -0.75 -9.45 5.89
CA ASP A 79 0.24 -9.52 4.79
C ASP A 79 -0.43 -9.19 3.45
N ALA A 80 -1.65 -9.65 3.20
CA ALA A 80 -2.40 -9.32 2.00
C ALA A 80 -2.66 -7.80 1.89
N VAL A 81 -3.05 -7.15 2.99
CA VAL A 81 -3.22 -5.69 3.03
C VAL A 81 -1.90 -4.97 2.75
N TRP A 82 -0.81 -5.41 3.36
CA TRP A 82 0.53 -4.84 3.11
C TRP A 82 0.92 -4.95 1.64
N GLN A 83 0.80 -6.13 1.05
CA GLN A 83 1.13 -6.35 -0.37
C GLN A 83 0.25 -5.51 -1.31
N ALA A 84 -1.03 -5.31 -0.96
CA ALA A 84 -1.92 -4.45 -1.73
C ALA A 84 -1.45 -2.99 -1.72
N LEU A 85 -1.06 -2.46 -0.55
CA LEU A 85 -0.52 -1.11 -0.42
C LEU A 85 0.77 -0.93 -1.22
N VAL A 86 1.70 -1.89 -1.09
CA VAL A 86 2.98 -1.90 -1.81
C VAL A 86 2.75 -1.96 -3.34
N LEU A 87 1.89 -2.85 -3.81
CA LEU A 87 1.58 -2.98 -5.24
C LEU A 87 0.90 -1.72 -5.78
N GLY A 88 -0.08 -1.19 -5.07
CA GLY A 88 -0.80 0.02 -5.46
C GLY A 88 0.13 1.22 -5.60
N MET A 89 0.99 1.45 -4.61
CA MET A 89 1.96 2.56 -4.62
C MET A 89 2.99 2.39 -5.73
N ARG A 90 3.57 1.20 -5.90
CA ARG A 90 4.55 0.90 -6.95
C ARG A 90 3.98 1.19 -8.32
N ASP A 91 2.82 0.63 -8.61
CA ASP A 91 2.18 0.77 -9.91
C ASP A 91 1.78 2.21 -10.20
N TYR A 92 1.30 2.94 -9.19
CA TYR A 92 0.97 4.35 -9.35
C TYR A 92 2.20 5.18 -9.74
N VAL A 93 3.31 5.01 -9.03
CA VAL A 93 4.56 5.75 -9.29
C VAL A 93 5.16 5.36 -10.64
N ASP A 94 5.27 4.07 -10.91
CA ASP A 94 5.94 3.57 -12.12
C ASP A 94 5.12 3.82 -13.39
N LYS A 95 3.81 3.60 -13.36
CA LYS A 95 2.92 3.83 -14.51
C LYS A 95 2.79 5.31 -14.89
N ASN A 96 2.94 6.22 -13.92
CA ASN A 96 2.98 7.65 -14.18
C ASN A 96 4.39 8.16 -14.52
N GLY A 97 5.40 7.31 -14.49
CA GLY A 97 6.78 7.68 -14.83
C GLY A 97 7.46 8.56 -13.78
N PHE A 98 7.00 8.56 -12.53
CA PHE A 98 7.63 9.33 -11.48
C PHE A 98 8.96 8.69 -11.05
N PRO A 99 10.00 9.50 -10.79
CA PRO A 99 11.30 8.98 -10.41
C PRO A 99 11.32 8.37 -9.00
N GLY A 100 10.40 8.77 -8.14
CA GLY A 100 10.30 8.33 -6.75
C GLY A 100 9.26 9.13 -5.98
N GLY A 101 9.35 9.11 -4.65
CA GLY A 101 8.45 9.80 -3.75
C GLY A 101 9.16 10.61 -2.68
N VAL A 102 8.56 11.74 -2.30
CA VAL A 102 8.95 12.54 -1.13
C VAL A 102 7.77 12.59 -0.19
N LEU A 103 8.01 12.34 1.09
CA LEU A 103 6.94 12.41 2.08
C LEU A 103 7.37 13.18 3.34
N GLY A 104 6.41 13.89 3.96
CA GLY A 104 6.57 14.51 5.26
C GLY A 104 6.57 13.45 6.36
N LEU A 105 7.67 13.34 7.10
CA LEU A 105 7.79 12.41 8.22
C LEU A 105 7.66 13.17 9.53
N SER A 106 6.59 12.90 10.26
CA SER A 106 6.24 13.65 11.48
C SER A 106 6.75 13.04 12.78
N GLY A 107 7.24 11.80 12.74
CA GLY A 107 7.50 10.98 13.92
C GLY A 107 6.25 10.33 14.52
N GLY A 108 5.10 10.43 13.82
CA GLY A 108 3.87 9.73 14.15
C GLY A 108 3.69 8.45 13.35
N ILE A 109 2.90 7.51 13.89
CA ILE A 109 2.73 6.17 13.32
C ILE A 109 2.20 6.17 11.88
N ASP A 110 1.30 7.08 11.52
CA ASP A 110 0.71 7.12 10.18
C ASP A 110 1.77 7.44 9.11
N SER A 111 2.60 8.45 9.37
CA SER A 111 3.71 8.80 8.46
C SER A 111 4.79 7.71 8.44
N ALA A 112 5.00 7.03 9.56
CA ALA A 112 5.93 5.91 9.67
C ALA A 112 5.49 4.73 8.78
N VAL A 113 4.26 4.27 8.92
CA VAL A 113 3.70 3.20 8.07
C VAL A 113 3.76 3.60 6.60
N THR A 114 3.43 4.86 6.28
CA THR A 114 3.50 5.36 4.90
C THR A 114 4.92 5.30 4.34
N LEU A 115 5.93 5.67 5.15
CA LEU A 115 7.33 5.59 4.75
C LEU A 115 7.78 4.14 4.51
N ALA A 116 7.38 3.23 5.40
CA ALA A 116 7.72 1.81 5.27
C ALA A 116 7.11 1.20 3.99
N VAL A 117 5.83 1.48 3.70
CA VAL A 117 5.18 1.06 2.45
C VAL A 117 5.89 1.65 1.22
N ALA A 118 6.28 2.93 1.28
CA ALA A 118 6.99 3.58 0.18
C ALA A 118 8.37 2.95 -0.07
N ALA A 119 9.11 2.64 0.99
CA ALA A 119 10.40 2.00 0.90
C ALA A 119 10.31 0.59 0.30
N ASP A 120 9.31 -0.21 0.70
CA ASP A 120 9.05 -1.53 0.14
C ASP A 120 8.59 -1.46 -1.32
N ALA A 121 7.75 -0.48 -1.65
CA ALA A 121 7.19 -0.34 -2.99
C ALA A 121 8.22 0.13 -4.04
N LEU A 122 9.03 1.12 -3.69
CA LEU A 122 9.89 1.85 -4.63
C LEU A 122 11.37 1.52 -4.48
N GLY A 123 11.75 0.96 -3.34
CA GLY A 123 13.15 0.86 -2.93
C GLY A 123 13.63 2.15 -2.23
N HIS A 124 14.51 1.98 -1.25
CA HIS A 124 15.00 3.06 -0.38
C HIS A 124 15.67 4.22 -1.13
N GLU A 125 16.29 3.96 -2.28
CA GLU A 125 16.97 4.98 -3.08
C GLU A 125 16.02 5.96 -3.77
N ARG A 126 14.76 5.56 -3.97
CA ARG A 126 13.73 6.35 -4.64
C ARG A 126 12.80 7.08 -3.68
N VAL A 127 13.09 7.01 -2.36
CA VAL A 127 12.25 7.61 -1.33
C VAL A 127 13.05 8.62 -0.52
N GLU A 128 12.45 9.80 -0.29
CA GLU A 128 13.01 10.82 0.60
C GLU A 128 11.99 11.18 1.68
N ALA A 129 12.42 11.08 2.93
CA ALA A 129 11.67 11.51 4.10
C ALA A 129 12.10 12.92 4.50
N VAL A 130 11.14 13.83 4.65
CA VAL A 130 11.39 15.22 5.04
C VAL A 130 10.70 15.49 6.38
N MET A 131 11.50 15.74 7.42
CA MET A 131 11.03 16.27 8.69
C MET A 131 11.03 17.80 8.65
N MET A 132 9.90 18.40 9.01
CA MET A 132 9.71 19.85 8.99
C MET A 132 9.42 20.36 10.42
N PRO A 133 10.44 20.41 11.30
CA PRO A 133 10.22 20.79 12.69
C PRO A 133 9.91 22.26 12.84
N PHE A 134 9.11 22.54 13.85
CA PHE A 134 8.70 23.85 14.29
C PHE A 134 8.92 23.97 15.79
N ARG A 135 8.87 25.18 16.39
CA ARG A 135 9.11 25.43 17.82
C ARG A 135 8.30 24.56 18.80
N TYR A 136 7.17 24.03 18.34
CA TYR A 136 6.30 23.15 19.14
C TYR A 136 6.51 21.65 18.85
N THR A 137 7.39 21.31 17.92
CA THR A 137 7.69 19.92 17.60
C THR A 137 8.51 19.29 18.74
N ALA A 138 8.02 18.19 19.29
CA ALA A 138 8.75 17.47 20.34
C ALA A 138 10.07 16.91 19.81
N SER A 139 11.14 16.97 20.60
CA SER A 139 12.44 16.40 20.21
C SER A 139 12.34 14.91 19.91
N MET A 140 11.56 14.18 20.67
CA MET A 140 11.28 12.76 20.47
C MET A 140 10.75 12.47 19.05
N SER A 141 9.81 13.29 18.55
CA SER A 141 9.28 13.11 17.18
C SER A 141 10.36 13.27 16.12
N VAL A 142 11.30 14.18 16.31
CA VAL A 142 12.44 14.37 15.39
C VAL A 142 13.42 13.20 15.46
N GLU A 143 13.66 12.69 16.66
CA GLU A 143 14.54 11.54 16.89
C GLU A 143 13.95 10.26 16.30
N ASP A 144 12.65 10.01 16.52
CA ASP A 144 11.93 8.85 16.01
C ASP A 144 11.90 8.87 14.47
N ALA A 145 11.54 10.01 13.88
CA ALA A 145 11.55 10.17 12.42
C ALA A 145 12.93 9.88 11.80
N LYS A 146 13.98 10.38 12.43
CA LYS A 146 15.35 10.12 11.98
C LYS A 146 15.76 8.66 12.13
N ALA A 147 15.42 8.04 13.25
CA ALA A 147 15.75 6.65 13.53
C ALA A 147 15.05 5.71 12.52
N GLU A 148 13.80 5.98 12.21
CA GLU A 148 13.03 5.22 11.23
C GLU A 148 13.61 5.35 9.83
N ALA A 149 13.86 6.57 9.35
CA ALA A 149 14.46 6.80 8.05
C ALA A 149 15.84 6.09 7.91
N GLN A 150 16.61 6.09 8.98
CA GLN A 150 17.89 5.36 9.03
C GLN A 150 17.69 3.85 8.98
N ALA A 151 16.71 3.32 9.71
CA ALA A 151 16.43 1.88 9.72
C ALA A 151 15.96 1.37 8.34
N LEU A 152 15.20 2.19 7.62
CA LEU A 152 14.74 1.89 6.26
C LEU A 152 15.77 2.22 5.17
N GLY A 153 16.86 2.90 5.52
CA GLY A 153 17.93 3.30 4.58
C GLY A 153 17.52 4.39 3.60
N VAL A 154 16.42 5.10 3.85
CA VAL A 154 15.93 6.17 2.98
C VAL A 154 16.64 7.49 3.25
N ARG A 155 16.67 8.38 2.25
CA ARG A 155 17.19 9.74 2.44
C ARG A 155 16.34 10.49 3.46
N PHE A 156 17.01 11.18 4.39
CA PHE A 156 16.35 11.99 5.41
C PHE A 156 16.81 13.43 5.35
N SER A 157 15.85 14.35 5.22
CA SER A 157 16.09 15.79 5.26
C SER A 157 15.34 16.41 6.46
N ASN A 158 16.02 17.30 7.18
CA ASN A 158 15.44 18.03 8.29
C ASN A 158 15.42 19.53 7.94
N LEU A 159 14.23 20.06 7.63
CA LEU A 159 14.01 21.41 7.12
C LEU A 159 13.10 22.18 8.09
N SER A 160 13.69 23.01 8.97
CA SER A 160 12.87 23.86 9.87
C SER A 160 11.97 24.82 9.08
N ILE A 161 10.69 24.83 9.43
CA ILE A 161 9.71 25.76 8.87
C ILE A 161 9.56 27.06 9.69
N GLU A 162 10.38 27.26 10.72
CA GLU A 162 10.29 28.39 11.65
C GLU A 162 10.32 29.75 10.94
N THR A 163 11.31 29.97 10.10
CA THR A 163 11.48 31.26 9.36
C THR A 163 10.31 31.53 8.42
N LEU A 164 9.79 30.48 7.77
CA LEU A 164 8.62 30.63 6.89
C LEU A 164 7.37 31.00 7.67
N TYR A 165 7.18 30.37 8.83
CA TYR A 165 6.08 30.70 9.73
C TYR A 165 6.15 32.14 10.23
N GLU A 166 7.33 32.62 10.65
CA GLU A 166 7.53 33.99 11.10
C GLU A 166 7.25 35.01 10.00
N ALA A 167 7.71 34.74 8.78
CA ALA A 167 7.41 35.56 7.62
C ALA A 167 5.90 35.61 7.34
N PHE A 168 5.23 34.48 7.41
CA PHE A 168 3.78 34.37 7.22
C PHE A 168 3.00 35.16 8.28
N MET A 169 3.36 34.98 9.56
CA MET A 169 2.74 35.69 10.68
C MET A 169 2.97 37.21 10.59
N THR A 170 4.14 37.63 10.16
CA THR A 170 4.44 39.06 9.95
C THR A 170 3.59 39.66 8.83
N THR A 171 3.45 38.94 7.75
CA THR A 171 2.65 39.38 6.57
C THR A 171 1.17 39.51 6.90
N LEU A 172 0.65 38.62 7.74
CA LEU A 172 -0.78 38.55 8.10
C LEU A 172 -1.08 39.19 9.47
N ALA A 173 -0.14 39.94 10.06
CA ALA A 173 -0.29 40.48 11.40
C ALA A 173 -1.54 41.34 11.60
N ASP A 174 -1.86 42.17 10.62
CA ASP A 174 -3.04 43.05 10.67
C ASP A 174 -4.35 42.24 10.62
N GLU A 175 -4.39 41.19 9.77
CA GLU A 175 -5.55 40.31 9.62
C GLU A 175 -5.80 39.44 10.86
N PHE A 176 -4.74 39.06 11.57
CA PHE A 176 -4.83 38.25 12.78
C PHE A 176 -4.92 39.09 14.07
N SER A 177 -4.95 40.41 13.95
CA SER A 177 -5.04 41.30 15.11
C SER A 177 -6.32 41.04 15.94
N GLY A 178 -6.13 40.72 17.23
CA GLY A 178 -7.23 40.43 18.15
C GLY A 178 -7.82 39.01 18.07
N LEU A 179 -7.29 38.15 17.22
CA LEU A 179 -7.68 36.74 17.17
C LEU A 179 -6.85 35.92 18.19
N PRO A 180 -7.46 34.95 18.87
CA PRO A 180 -6.70 34.05 19.77
C PRO A 180 -5.76 33.18 18.92
N ALA A 181 -4.52 33.03 19.39
CA ALA A 181 -3.58 32.10 18.76
C ALA A 181 -4.13 30.67 18.90
N ASN A 182 -4.45 30.03 17.78
CA ASN A 182 -4.94 28.67 17.76
C ASN A 182 -3.91 27.76 17.12
N ILE A 183 -3.21 26.99 17.92
CA ILE A 183 -2.15 26.06 17.50
C ILE A 183 -2.77 24.73 17.00
N THR A 184 -4.02 24.47 17.34
CA THR A 184 -4.64 23.14 17.20
C THR A 184 -5.06 22.79 15.75
N VAL A 185 -5.16 23.78 14.85
CA VAL A 185 -5.72 23.56 13.50
C VAL A 185 -4.71 22.98 12.52
N SER A 186 -3.41 23.04 12.82
CA SER A 186 -2.34 22.69 11.88
C SER A 186 -2.14 21.18 11.66
N TYR A 187 -2.61 20.34 12.56
CA TYR A 187 -2.26 18.91 12.56
C TYR A 187 -3.41 17.93 12.27
N THR A 188 -4.64 18.40 12.19
CA THR A 188 -5.80 17.50 12.05
C THR A 188 -6.35 17.38 10.63
N HIS A 189 -5.77 18.06 9.64
CA HIS A 189 -6.30 18.10 8.27
C HIS A 189 -5.23 18.04 7.16
N LEU A 190 -4.08 17.44 7.42
CA LEU A 190 -3.12 17.10 6.38
C LEU A 190 -3.10 15.61 6.14
#